data_b12bd06ec9491ab615e4d3f4a07463cd
#
_entry.id   b12bd06ec9491ab615e4d3f4a07463cd
#
_cell.length_a   1.000
_cell.length_b   1.000
_cell.length_c   1.000
_cell.angle_alpha   90.00
_cell.angle_beta   90.00
_cell.angle_gamma   90.00
#
_symmetry.space_group_name_H-M   'P 1'
#
loop_
_entity.id
_entity.type
_entity.pdbx_description
1 polymer ?
#
loop_
_entity_poly.entity_id
_entity_poly.type
_entity_poly.pdbx_seq_one_letter_code
_entity_poly.pdbx_strand_id
1 'polypeptide(L)'
;MILANIRQRLSRDDAQLALRLVSRGSETAYAQAEQTLRQEGLDALLDDPRLPEALVESRQAAHASLPLFSYVVVRHALRQVHEDDRGISDYVASILVHFAMNDNAYRIGGADDEIYDTLAALLADVDHGDATRRFLVRTHLGNYALWVGGMFPDHVEERRCRRGGPDLDYFDEMGQRGFALAAQHRLAKQYGMEGLFSAVAERLPRIRAALNDVSDRFLFPGRESPDRLLRTVTADVRWRFAS
;
A
#
# COMPACT_ATOMS: atom_id res chain seq x y z
N MET A 1 -0.55 -3.33 -15.90
CA MET A 1 -1.58 -3.46 -14.83
C MET A 1 -0.94 -4.10 -13.60
N ILE A 2 -1.20 -3.58 -12.40
CA ILE A 2 -0.75 -4.15 -11.13
C ILE A 2 -1.74 -5.23 -10.68
N LEU A 3 -1.23 -6.39 -10.25
CA LEU A 3 -2.01 -7.50 -9.73
C LEU A 3 -1.75 -7.68 -8.23
N ALA A 4 -2.74 -8.20 -7.48
CA ALA A 4 -2.60 -8.58 -6.09
C ALA A 4 -1.85 -9.93 -5.99
N ASN A 5 -0.53 -9.91 -6.08
CA ASN A 5 0.29 -11.12 -6.15
C ASN A 5 1.61 -11.07 -5.37
N ILE A 6 1.75 -10.13 -4.43
CA ILE A 6 2.98 -10.00 -3.64
C ILE A 6 3.25 -11.25 -2.80
N ARG A 7 2.21 -11.82 -2.17
CA ARG A 7 2.37 -13.04 -1.36
C ARG A 7 2.88 -14.23 -2.18
N GLN A 8 2.48 -14.33 -3.45
CA GLN A 8 2.95 -15.36 -4.36
C GLN A 8 4.42 -15.18 -4.77
N ARG A 9 4.97 -13.97 -4.59
CA ARG A 9 6.37 -13.63 -4.89
C ARG A 9 7.30 -13.83 -3.71
N LEU A 10 6.74 -14.12 -2.52
CA LEU A 10 7.54 -14.41 -1.33
C LEU A 10 8.29 -15.74 -1.50
N SER A 11 9.58 -15.69 -1.21
CA SER A 11 10.48 -16.84 -1.34
C SER A 11 10.53 -17.67 -0.05
N ARG A 12 11.18 -18.82 -0.12
CA ARG A 12 11.51 -19.60 1.07
C ARG A 12 12.44 -18.82 2.01
N ASP A 13 13.35 -18.03 1.46
CA ASP A 13 14.27 -17.21 2.25
C ASP A 13 13.54 -16.11 3.01
N ASP A 14 12.48 -15.51 2.42
CA ASP A 14 11.59 -14.57 3.10
C ASP A 14 10.88 -15.22 4.30
N ALA A 15 10.36 -16.44 4.13
CA ALA A 15 9.72 -17.18 5.21
C ALA A 15 10.70 -17.52 6.34
N GLN A 16 11.92 -17.95 6.00
CA GLN A 16 12.98 -18.22 6.98
C GLN A 16 13.44 -16.95 7.70
N LEU A 17 13.53 -15.82 6.98
CA LEU A 17 13.84 -14.53 7.58
C LEU A 17 12.75 -14.12 8.58
N ALA A 18 11.47 -14.23 8.21
CA ALA A 18 10.34 -13.95 9.09
C ALA A 18 10.39 -14.79 10.37
N LEU A 19 10.67 -16.10 10.26
CA LEU A 19 10.86 -16.98 11.44
C LEU A 19 11.96 -16.47 12.38
N ARG A 20 13.12 -16.10 11.83
CA ARG A 20 14.24 -15.58 12.63
C ARG A 20 13.89 -14.25 13.30
N LEU A 21 13.21 -13.36 12.59
CA LEU A 21 12.82 -12.06 13.11
C LEU A 21 11.81 -12.17 14.25
N VAL A 22 10.78 -13.00 14.09
CA VAL A 22 9.75 -13.24 15.12
C VAL A 22 10.35 -13.90 16.36
N SER A 23 11.32 -14.80 16.20
CA SER A 23 11.96 -15.52 17.30
C SER A 23 12.94 -14.69 18.13
N ARG A 24 13.46 -13.60 17.59
CA ARG A 24 14.46 -12.70 18.24
C ARG A 24 15.61 -13.48 18.89
N GLY A 25 16.03 -14.60 18.29
CA GLY A 25 17.13 -15.46 18.78
C GLY A 25 16.75 -16.46 19.87
N SER A 26 15.49 -16.57 20.27
CA SER A 26 15.02 -17.58 21.20
C SER A 26 14.66 -18.88 20.48
N GLU A 27 15.27 -20.02 20.88
CA GLU A 27 14.96 -21.33 20.29
C GLU A 27 13.52 -21.75 20.51
N THR A 28 12.96 -21.47 21.68
CA THR A 28 11.56 -21.79 22.00
C THR A 28 10.58 -20.97 21.15
N ALA A 29 10.85 -19.66 20.98
CA ALA A 29 10.04 -18.81 20.11
C ALA A 29 10.18 -19.22 18.64
N TYR A 30 11.36 -19.67 18.21
CA TYR A 30 11.57 -20.20 16.85
C TYR A 30 10.75 -21.48 16.62
N ALA A 31 10.79 -22.44 17.56
CA ALA A 31 10.00 -23.65 17.46
C ALA A 31 8.49 -23.37 17.43
N GLN A 32 8.00 -22.40 18.20
CA GLN A 32 6.61 -21.97 18.19
C GLN A 32 6.22 -21.34 16.84
N ALA A 33 7.04 -20.41 16.32
CA ALA A 33 6.79 -19.79 15.03
C ALA A 33 6.85 -20.79 13.87
N GLU A 34 7.77 -21.77 13.93
CA GLU A 34 7.83 -22.86 12.97
C GLU A 34 6.59 -23.76 13.04
N GLN A 35 6.09 -24.03 14.23
CA GLN A 35 4.84 -24.77 14.42
C GLN A 35 3.64 -24.03 13.83
N THR A 36 3.53 -22.70 14.09
CA THR A 36 2.51 -21.84 13.46
C THR A 36 2.59 -21.89 11.94
N LEU A 37 3.80 -21.75 11.38
CA LEU A 37 3.99 -21.85 9.92
C LEU A 37 3.53 -23.20 9.36
N ARG A 38 3.79 -24.31 10.06
CA ARG A 38 3.40 -25.65 9.63
C ARG A 38 1.90 -25.92 9.72
N GLN A 39 1.25 -25.39 10.77
CA GLN A 39 -0.16 -25.66 11.05
C GLN A 39 -1.11 -24.67 10.40
N GLU A 40 -0.76 -23.39 10.37
CA GLU A 40 -1.61 -22.29 9.96
C GLU A 40 -1.15 -21.62 8.65
N GLY A 41 0.07 -21.96 8.19
CA GLY A 41 0.63 -21.45 6.95
C GLY A 41 1.38 -20.14 7.09
N LEU A 42 1.90 -19.66 5.94
CA LEU A 42 2.73 -18.46 5.87
C LEU A 42 1.96 -17.20 6.32
N ASP A 43 0.68 -17.12 6.01
CA ASP A 43 -0.16 -15.95 6.35
C ASP A 43 -0.22 -15.69 7.86
N ALA A 44 -0.27 -16.75 8.68
CA ALA A 44 -0.27 -16.62 10.14
C ALA A 44 1.06 -16.10 10.67
N LEU A 45 2.17 -16.53 10.08
CA LEU A 45 3.50 -16.01 10.41
C LEU A 45 3.65 -14.53 10.01
N LEU A 46 3.14 -14.14 8.84
CA LEU A 46 3.19 -12.76 8.36
C LEU A 46 2.27 -11.83 9.17
N ASP A 47 1.22 -12.36 9.79
CA ASP A 47 0.31 -11.63 10.68
C ASP A 47 0.85 -11.51 12.15
N ASP A 48 2.04 -12.05 12.46
CA ASP A 48 2.64 -11.93 13.80
C ASP A 48 2.94 -10.46 14.14
N PRO A 49 2.40 -9.93 15.27
CA PRO A 49 2.51 -8.51 15.60
C PRO A 49 3.94 -8.03 15.88
N ARG A 50 4.88 -8.94 16.11
CA ARG A 50 6.29 -8.61 16.34
C ARG A 50 7.06 -8.36 15.04
N LEU A 51 6.54 -8.84 13.91
CA LEU A 51 7.26 -8.85 12.64
C LEU A 51 7.53 -7.45 12.05
N PRO A 52 6.61 -6.48 12.05
CA PRO A 52 6.87 -5.14 11.49
C PRO A 52 8.02 -4.42 12.18
N GLU A 53 8.02 -4.44 13.52
CA GLU A 53 9.07 -3.82 14.33
C GLU A 53 10.42 -4.49 14.09
N ALA A 54 10.44 -5.84 14.10
CA ALA A 54 11.64 -6.61 13.86
C ALA A 54 12.22 -6.40 12.45
N LEU A 55 11.39 -6.13 11.43
CA LEU A 55 11.82 -5.76 10.08
C LEU A 55 12.51 -4.39 10.00
N VAL A 56 12.27 -3.49 10.95
CA VAL A 56 12.88 -2.16 10.97
C VAL A 56 14.12 -2.12 11.87
N GLU A 57 14.05 -2.76 13.03
CA GLU A 57 15.07 -2.67 14.07
C GLU A 57 16.21 -3.67 13.89
N SER A 58 15.96 -4.82 13.27
CA SER A 58 16.94 -5.88 13.16
C SER A 58 17.94 -5.65 12.01
N ARG A 59 19.22 -5.80 12.27
CA ARG A 59 20.26 -5.85 11.21
C ARG A 59 20.01 -6.98 10.21
N GLN A 60 19.35 -8.06 10.62
CA GLN A 60 19.01 -9.18 9.73
C GLN A 60 17.97 -8.78 8.67
N ALA A 61 17.17 -7.77 8.96
CA ALA A 61 16.17 -7.24 8.04
C ALA A 61 16.77 -6.55 6.80
N ALA A 62 18.06 -6.20 6.81
CA ALA A 62 18.75 -5.71 5.62
C ALA A 62 18.71 -6.71 4.43
N HIS A 63 18.39 -7.97 4.69
CA HIS A 63 18.20 -9.01 3.67
C HIS A 63 16.74 -9.27 3.31
N ALA A 64 15.80 -8.50 3.89
CA ALA A 64 14.39 -8.62 3.55
C ALA A 64 14.15 -8.22 2.09
N SER A 65 13.40 -9.04 1.37
CA SER A 65 12.97 -8.66 0.04
C SER A 65 12.00 -7.47 0.11
N LEU A 66 11.97 -6.64 -0.93
CA LEU A 66 10.99 -5.54 -1.02
C LEU A 66 9.53 -6.07 -0.95
N PRO A 67 9.17 -7.20 -1.57
CA PRO A 67 7.87 -7.84 -1.38
C PRO A 67 7.54 -8.16 0.07
N LEU A 68 8.44 -8.81 0.81
CA LEU A 68 8.23 -9.15 2.22
C LEU A 68 8.02 -7.89 3.07
N PHE A 69 8.94 -6.93 2.98
CA PHE A 69 8.84 -5.67 3.70
C PHE A 69 7.51 -4.96 3.42
N SER A 70 7.20 -4.74 2.13
CA SER A 70 5.99 -4.01 1.72
C SER A 70 4.71 -4.71 2.19
N TYR A 71 4.63 -6.05 2.04
CA TYR A 71 3.44 -6.78 2.48
C TYR A 71 3.24 -6.68 4.00
N VAL A 72 4.28 -6.93 4.78
CA VAL A 72 4.17 -6.93 6.25
C VAL A 72 3.78 -5.56 6.79
N VAL A 73 4.45 -4.48 6.36
CA VAL A 73 4.13 -3.14 6.87
C VAL A 73 2.73 -2.68 6.47
N VAL A 74 2.32 -2.94 5.21
CA VAL A 74 0.97 -2.62 4.73
C VAL A 74 -0.09 -3.44 5.47
N ARG A 75 0.11 -4.75 5.58
CA ARG A 75 -0.83 -5.66 6.24
C ARG A 75 -1.10 -5.24 7.69
N HIS A 76 -0.04 -4.96 8.44
CA HIS A 76 -0.17 -4.56 9.83
C HIS A 76 -0.79 -3.17 9.99
N ALA A 77 -0.43 -2.20 9.15
CA ALA A 77 -1.04 -0.88 9.17
C ALA A 77 -2.55 -0.94 8.82
N LEU A 78 -2.95 -1.75 7.84
CA LEU A 78 -4.35 -1.95 7.49
C LEU A 78 -5.15 -2.61 8.62
N ARG A 79 -4.60 -3.63 9.27
CA ARG A 79 -5.24 -4.26 10.43
C ARG A 79 -5.45 -3.26 11.57
N GLN A 80 -4.54 -2.34 11.74
CA GLN A 80 -4.70 -1.28 12.74
C GLN A 80 -5.88 -0.35 12.43
N VAL A 81 -6.27 -0.13 11.20
CA VAL A 81 -7.48 0.60 10.81
C VAL A 81 -8.70 -0.32 10.62
N HIS A 82 -8.69 -1.50 11.23
CA HIS A 82 -9.74 -2.52 11.13
C HIS A 82 -10.05 -2.97 9.68
N GLU A 83 -9.02 -2.99 8.84
CA GLU A 83 -9.07 -3.54 7.50
C GLU A 83 -8.30 -4.86 7.46
N ASP A 84 -9.02 -5.97 7.50
CA ASP A 84 -8.41 -7.31 7.61
C ASP A 84 -8.45 -8.09 6.28
N ASP A 85 -8.81 -7.45 5.17
CA ASP A 85 -8.81 -8.07 3.84
C ASP A 85 -7.38 -8.27 3.32
N ARG A 86 -6.97 -9.55 3.19
CA ARG A 86 -5.65 -9.91 2.67
C ARG A 86 -5.49 -9.60 1.20
N GLY A 87 -6.57 -9.60 0.41
CA GLY A 87 -6.54 -9.23 -1.00
C GLY A 87 -6.23 -7.74 -1.17
N ILE A 88 -6.83 -6.88 -0.33
CA ILE A 88 -6.51 -5.45 -0.28
C ILE A 88 -5.06 -5.26 0.15
N SER A 89 -4.62 -5.94 1.21
CA SER A 89 -3.22 -5.86 1.69
C SER A 89 -2.22 -6.23 0.61
N ASP A 90 -2.49 -7.33 -0.12
CA ASP A 90 -1.65 -7.83 -1.20
C ASP A 90 -1.61 -6.86 -2.39
N TYR A 91 -2.75 -6.29 -2.76
CA TYR A 91 -2.85 -5.32 -3.83
C TYR A 91 -2.12 -4.01 -3.49
N VAL A 92 -2.36 -3.46 -2.30
CA VAL A 92 -1.71 -2.21 -1.86
C VAL A 92 -0.20 -2.39 -1.75
N ALA A 93 0.28 -3.50 -1.20
CA ALA A 93 1.70 -3.83 -1.21
C ALA A 93 2.27 -3.97 -2.64
N SER A 94 1.49 -4.50 -3.59
CA SER A 94 1.88 -4.59 -5.01
C SER A 94 2.04 -3.19 -5.63
N ILE A 95 1.19 -2.23 -5.27
CA ILE A 95 1.33 -0.82 -5.71
C ILE A 95 2.66 -0.25 -5.20
N LEU A 96 2.96 -0.43 -3.90
CA LEU A 96 4.20 0.07 -3.31
C LEU A 96 5.43 -0.49 -4.03
N VAL A 97 5.49 -1.81 -4.20
CA VAL A 97 6.62 -2.45 -4.88
C VAL A 97 6.74 -1.99 -6.32
N HIS A 98 5.62 -1.88 -7.04
CA HIS A 98 5.63 -1.47 -8.45
C HIS A 98 6.15 -0.04 -8.63
N PHE A 99 5.70 0.89 -7.79
CA PHE A 99 6.06 2.30 -7.89
C PHE A 99 7.42 2.64 -7.26
N ALA A 100 7.91 1.80 -6.34
CA ALA A 100 9.26 1.94 -5.82
C ALA A 100 10.35 1.56 -6.85
N MET A 101 9.96 0.83 -7.92
CA MET A 101 10.89 0.38 -8.96
C MET A 101 10.79 1.30 -10.19
N ASN A 102 11.80 2.16 -10.37
CA ASN A 102 11.92 3.08 -11.52
C ASN A 102 10.79 4.13 -11.62
N ASP A 103 10.63 4.75 -12.79
CA ASP A 103 9.61 5.77 -13.07
C ASP A 103 8.18 5.21 -13.28
N ASN A 104 7.89 4.03 -12.77
CA ASN A 104 6.61 3.35 -12.98
C ASN A 104 5.40 4.11 -12.43
N ALA A 105 5.61 5.02 -11.47
CA ALA A 105 4.53 5.86 -10.95
C ALA A 105 4.01 6.88 -11.99
N TYR A 106 4.85 7.26 -12.94
CA TYR A 106 4.54 8.28 -13.96
C TYR A 106 4.10 7.70 -15.30
N ARG A 107 4.09 6.38 -15.48
CA ARG A 107 3.76 5.70 -16.73
C ARG A 107 2.71 4.61 -16.54
N ILE A 108 1.75 4.56 -17.45
CA ILE A 108 0.68 3.54 -17.42
C ILE A 108 1.20 2.14 -17.81
N GLY A 109 2.24 2.09 -18.63
CA GLY A 109 2.90 0.85 -19.06
C GLY A 109 4.24 1.12 -19.72
N GLY A 110 5.08 0.10 -19.82
CA GLY A 110 6.45 0.24 -20.34
C GLY A 110 6.54 0.60 -21.83
N ALA A 111 5.44 0.53 -22.58
CA ALA A 111 5.34 0.92 -23.99
C ALA A 111 4.57 2.25 -24.20
N ASP A 112 4.15 2.91 -23.13
CA ASP A 112 3.44 4.18 -23.19
C ASP A 112 4.46 5.31 -23.11
N ASP A 113 4.55 6.13 -24.16
CA ASP A 113 5.46 7.29 -24.21
C ASP A 113 4.93 8.47 -23.36
N GLU A 114 3.66 8.43 -22.94
CA GLU A 114 3.07 9.48 -22.13
C GLU A 114 3.51 9.39 -20.68
N ILE A 115 3.90 10.55 -20.13
CA ILE A 115 4.30 10.72 -18.72
C ILE A 115 3.20 11.50 -18.01
N TYR A 116 2.66 10.92 -16.94
CA TYR A 116 1.65 11.55 -16.11
C TYR A 116 2.29 11.96 -14.78
N ASP A 117 2.54 13.25 -14.63
CA ASP A 117 3.11 13.85 -13.41
C ASP A 117 2.06 14.42 -12.46
N THR A 118 0.79 14.43 -12.89
CA THR A 118 -0.33 14.95 -12.10
C THR A 118 -1.60 14.10 -12.24
N LEU A 119 -2.43 14.11 -11.21
CA LEU A 119 -3.79 13.53 -11.27
C LEU A 119 -4.66 14.22 -12.34
N ALA A 120 -4.46 15.52 -12.58
CA ALA A 120 -5.20 16.26 -13.59
C ALA A 120 -4.91 15.74 -15.01
N ALA A 121 -3.65 15.42 -15.32
CA ALA A 121 -3.28 14.82 -16.59
C ALA A 121 -3.91 13.43 -16.78
N LEU A 122 -3.88 12.58 -15.76
CA LEU A 122 -4.55 11.28 -15.77
C LEU A 122 -6.07 11.41 -15.91
N LEU A 123 -6.68 12.38 -15.21
CA LEU A 123 -8.12 12.61 -15.29
C LEU A 123 -8.55 13.09 -16.68
N ALA A 124 -7.75 13.92 -17.33
CA ALA A 124 -8.01 14.37 -18.70
C ALA A 124 -8.02 13.22 -19.71
N ASP A 125 -7.25 12.13 -19.44
CA ASP A 125 -7.12 10.98 -20.33
C ASP A 125 -8.04 9.79 -19.95
N VAL A 126 -8.79 9.88 -18.85
CA VAL A 126 -9.56 8.76 -18.26
C VAL A 126 -10.60 8.13 -19.18
N ASP A 127 -11.10 8.87 -20.17
CA ASP A 127 -12.09 8.43 -21.14
C ASP A 127 -11.55 8.33 -22.59
N HIS A 128 -10.26 8.62 -22.80
CA HIS A 128 -9.63 8.58 -24.11
C HIS A 128 -9.05 7.21 -24.47
N GLY A 129 -8.90 6.99 -25.77
CA GLY A 129 -8.32 5.77 -26.31
C GLY A 129 -9.29 4.57 -26.38
N ASP A 130 -8.74 3.42 -26.65
CA ASP A 130 -9.49 2.16 -26.72
C ASP A 130 -9.91 1.64 -25.32
N ALA A 131 -10.66 0.56 -25.30
CA ALA A 131 -11.18 -0.01 -24.04
C ALA A 131 -10.04 -0.46 -23.09
N THR A 132 -8.94 -0.97 -23.63
CA THR A 132 -7.81 -1.44 -22.83
C THR A 132 -7.07 -0.25 -22.22
N ARG A 133 -6.80 0.79 -23.02
CA ARG A 133 -6.17 2.01 -22.54
C ARG A 133 -7.02 2.68 -21.43
N ARG A 134 -8.33 2.87 -21.67
CA ARG A 134 -9.22 3.43 -20.64
C ARG A 134 -9.16 2.66 -19.33
N PHE A 135 -9.16 1.33 -19.38
CA PHE A 135 -9.03 0.50 -18.18
C PHE A 135 -7.70 0.74 -17.46
N LEU A 136 -6.60 0.80 -18.20
CA LEU A 136 -5.27 1.02 -17.62
C LEU A 136 -5.14 2.43 -17.02
N VAL A 137 -5.63 3.48 -17.71
CA VAL A 137 -5.64 4.86 -17.20
C VAL A 137 -6.46 4.95 -15.90
N ARG A 138 -7.67 4.38 -15.87
CA ARG A 138 -8.55 4.37 -14.69
C ARG A 138 -7.90 3.67 -13.50
N THR A 139 -7.31 2.51 -13.73
CA THR A 139 -6.59 1.77 -12.70
C THR A 139 -5.37 2.56 -12.23
N HIS A 140 -4.62 3.18 -13.14
CA HIS A 140 -3.44 3.96 -12.81
C HIS A 140 -3.81 5.24 -12.03
N LEU A 141 -4.90 5.90 -12.37
CA LEU A 141 -5.44 7.04 -11.60
C LEU A 141 -5.67 6.67 -10.13
N GLY A 142 -6.33 5.53 -9.88
CA GLY A 142 -6.53 5.02 -8.53
C GLY A 142 -5.21 4.70 -7.81
N ASN A 143 -4.32 3.98 -8.48
CA ASN A 143 -3.03 3.59 -7.92
C ASN A 143 -2.14 4.80 -7.61
N TYR A 144 -2.06 5.76 -8.52
CA TYR A 144 -1.25 6.98 -8.36
C TYR A 144 -1.78 7.87 -7.23
N ALA A 145 -3.09 8.05 -7.16
CA ALA A 145 -3.72 8.81 -6.08
C ALA A 145 -3.42 8.19 -4.71
N LEU A 146 -3.58 6.87 -4.59
CA LEU A 146 -3.28 6.15 -3.36
C LEU A 146 -1.78 6.17 -3.02
N TRP A 147 -0.90 6.02 -4.00
CA TRP A 147 0.54 6.10 -3.82
C TRP A 147 1.00 7.47 -3.31
N VAL A 148 0.60 8.55 -4.00
CA VAL A 148 1.04 9.90 -3.64
C VAL A 148 0.40 10.34 -2.32
N GLY A 149 -0.91 10.22 -2.17
CA GLY A 149 -1.62 10.61 -0.96
C GLY A 149 -1.26 9.75 0.26
N GLY A 150 -0.95 8.47 0.03
CA GLY A 150 -0.59 7.53 1.09
C GLY A 150 0.86 7.61 1.54
N MET A 151 1.80 7.69 0.60
CA MET A 151 3.23 7.61 0.91
C MET A 151 3.91 8.96 1.07
N PHE A 152 3.34 10.05 0.51
CA PHE A 152 3.94 11.38 0.53
C PHE A 152 2.97 12.47 1.00
N PRO A 153 2.24 12.26 2.14
CA PRO A 153 1.25 13.21 2.61
C PRO A 153 1.86 14.60 2.91
N ASP A 154 3.06 14.64 3.49
CA ASP A 154 3.76 15.90 3.75
C ASP A 154 4.07 16.69 2.47
N HIS A 155 4.42 15.98 1.38
CA HIS A 155 4.66 16.62 0.09
C HIS A 155 3.36 17.21 -0.50
N VAL A 156 2.24 16.51 -0.36
CA VAL A 156 0.92 17.01 -0.80
C VAL A 156 0.57 18.28 -0.04
N GLU A 157 0.68 18.27 1.30
CA GLU A 157 0.37 19.43 2.14
C GLU A 157 1.32 20.60 1.89
N GLU A 158 2.62 20.35 1.77
CA GLU A 158 3.60 21.39 1.44
C GLU A 158 3.31 22.05 0.08
N ARG A 159 2.95 21.24 -0.92
CA ARG A 159 2.60 21.74 -2.25
C ARG A 159 1.29 22.54 -2.23
N ARG A 160 0.30 22.10 -1.43
CA ARG A 160 -0.95 22.82 -1.19
C ARG A 160 -0.67 24.20 -0.59
N CYS A 161 0.13 24.27 0.48
CA CYS A 161 0.44 25.53 1.16
C CYS A 161 1.25 26.49 0.29
N ARG A 162 2.22 25.98 -0.50
CA ARG A 162 3.12 26.85 -1.28
C ARG A 162 2.58 27.25 -2.65
N ARG A 163 1.75 26.44 -3.27
CA ARG A 163 1.34 26.61 -4.69
C ARG A 163 -0.17 26.49 -4.91
N GLY A 164 -0.96 26.36 -3.84
CA GLY A 164 -2.42 26.17 -3.98
C GLY A 164 -2.76 24.84 -4.66
N GLY A 165 -1.95 23.78 -4.47
CA GLY A 165 -2.20 22.45 -5.02
C GLY A 165 -3.38 21.75 -4.34
N PRO A 166 -3.78 20.57 -4.85
CA PRO A 166 -4.84 19.75 -4.26
C PRO A 166 -4.46 19.25 -2.86
N ASP A 167 -5.46 19.04 -2.02
CA ASP A 167 -5.34 18.45 -0.69
C ASP A 167 -5.47 16.91 -0.73
N LEU A 168 -5.36 16.27 0.43
CA LEU A 168 -5.49 14.81 0.54
C LEU A 168 -6.90 14.32 0.21
N ASP A 169 -7.94 15.13 0.47
CA ASP A 169 -9.32 14.77 0.15
C ASP A 169 -9.53 14.69 -1.37
N TYR A 170 -8.89 15.57 -2.13
CA TYR A 170 -8.89 15.49 -3.60
C TYR A 170 -8.21 14.20 -4.10
N PHE A 171 -7.10 13.77 -3.45
CA PHE A 171 -6.48 12.49 -3.79
C PHE A 171 -7.40 11.31 -3.47
N ASP A 172 -8.13 11.36 -2.36
CA ASP A 172 -9.12 10.35 -2.01
C ASP A 172 -10.25 10.28 -3.05
N GLU A 173 -10.83 11.41 -3.46
CA GLU A 173 -11.89 11.46 -4.48
C GLU A 173 -11.39 10.90 -5.83
N MET A 174 -10.23 11.31 -6.28
CA MET A 174 -9.69 10.86 -7.57
C MET A 174 -9.33 9.37 -7.54
N GLY A 175 -8.78 8.90 -6.42
CA GLY A 175 -8.50 7.49 -6.22
C GLY A 175 -9.75 6.63 -6.21
N GLN A 176 -10.77 7.03 -5.45
CA GLN A 176 -12.09 6.38 -5.43
C GLN A 176 -12.73 6.32 -6.81
N ARG A 177 -12.70 7.45 -7.53
CA ARG A 177 -13.23 7.54 -8.90
C ARG A 177 -12.50 6.60 -9.85
N GLY A 178 -11.16 6.60 -9.80
CA GLY A 178 -10.33 5.73 -10.63
C GLY A 178 -10.66 4.25 -10.45
N PHE A 179 -10.67 3.78 -9.20
CA PHE A 179 -10.97 2.39 -8.88
C PHE A 179 -12.43 2.02 -9.16
N ALA A 180 -13.40 2.89 -8.88
CA ALA A 180 -14.82 2.66 -9.18
C ALA A 180 -15.06 2.50 -10.69
N LEU A 181 -14.45 3.35 -11.51
CA LEU A 181 -14.52 3.25 -12.97
C LEU A 181 -13.78 2.01 -13.49
N ALA A 182 -12.67 1.63 -12.86
CA ALA A 182 -11.95 0.39 -13.21
C ALA A 182 -12.77 -0.85 -12.86
N ALA A 183 -13.42 -0.89 -11.70
CA ALA A 183 -14.26 -2.00 -11.25
C ALA A 183 -15.42 -2.30 -12.23
N GLN A 184 -16.03 -1.25 -12.77
CA GLN A 184 -17.14 -1.38 -13.74
C GLN A 184 -16.69 -1.85 -15.13
N HIS A 185 -15.39 -1.87 -15.39
CA HIS A 185 -14.88 -2.20 -16.72
C HIS A 185 -14.85 -3.71 -16.94
N ARG A 186 -15.20 -4.17 -18.17
CA ARG A 186 -15.22 -5.59 -18.52
C ARG A 186 -13.91 -6.33 -18.25
N LEU A 187 -12.77 -5.64 -18.39
CA LEU A 187 -11.45 -6.22 -18.11
C LEU A 187 -11.24 -6.49 -16.62
N ALA A 188 -11.80 -5.67 -15.72
CA ALA A 188 -11.75 -5.97 -14.28
C ALA A 188 -12.41 -7.33 -13.98
N LYS A 189 -13.58 -7.57 -14.57
CA LYS A 189 -14.29 -8.86 -14.46
C LYS A 189 -13.48 -10.01 -15.07
N GLN A 190 -12.91 -9.80 -16.24
CA GLN A 190 -12.08 -10.80 -16.92
C GLN A 190 -10.84 -11.18 -16.10
N TYR A 191 -10.24 -10.24 -15.38
CA TYR A 191 -9.09 -10.47 -14.50
C TYR A 191 -9.45 -10.82 -13.06
N GLY A 192 -10.75 -10.95 -12.73
CA GLY A 192 -11.19 -11.25 -11.36
C GLY A 192 -10.92 -10.11 -10.36
N MET A 193 -10.76 -8.88 -10.83
CA MET A 193 -10.38 -7.71 -10.03
C MET A 193 -11.57 -6.79 -9.66
N GLU A 194 -12.77 -7.07 -10.17
CA GLU A 194 -13.96 -6.24 -9.97
C GLU A 194 -14.26 -6.00 -8.48
N GLY A 195 -14.36 -7.07 -7.70
CA GLY A 195 -14.63 -7.00 -6.27
C GLY A 195 -13.52 -6.29 -5.48
N LEU A 196 -12.27 -6.55 -5.85
CA LEU A 196 -11.11 -5.90 -5.22
C LEU A 196 -11.11 -4.39 -5.49
N PHE A 197 -11.30 -3.95 -6.74
CA PHE A 197 -11.33 -2.53 -7.07
C PHE A 197 -12.52 -1.81 -6.42
N SER A 198 -13.69 -2.46 -6.34
CA SER A 198 -14.84 -1.92 -5.63
C SER A 198 -14.55 -1.73 -4.14
N ALA A 199 -13.95 -2.74 -3.49
CA ALA A 199 -13.60 -2.67 -2.08
C ALA A 199 -12.53 -1.61 -1.79
N VAL A 200 -11.50 -1.50 -2.65
CA VAL A 200 -10.46 -0.46 -2.52
C VAL A 200 -11.06 0.93 -2.72
N ALA A 201 -11.96 1.12 -3.70
CA ALA A 201 -12.64 2.40 -3.92
C ALA A 201 -13.44 2.84 -2.68
N GLU A 202 -14.24 1.93 -2.11
CA GLU A 202 -15.06 2.21 -0.93
C GLU A 202 -14.23 2.60 0.29
N ARG A 203 -13.08 1.93 0.47
CA ARG A 203 -12.25 2.02 1.69
C ARG A 203 -11.02 2.91 1.52
N LEU A 204 -10.89 3.59 0.38
CA LEU A 204 -9.68 4.31 0.00
C LEU A 204 -9.18 5.31 1.04
N PRO A 205 -10.01 6.18 1.66
CA PRO A 205 -9.53 7.11 2.68
C PRO A 205 -8.92 6.40 3.90
N ARG A 206 -9.48 5.23 4.27
CA ARG A 206 -8.98 4.41 5.36
C ARG A 206 -7.64 3.76 4.99
N ILE A 207 -7.54 3.22 3.78
CA ILE A 207 -6.31 2.62 3.25
C ILE A 207 -5.21 3.69 3.16
N ARG A 208 -5.52 4.88 2.64
CA ARG A 208 -4.58 6.01 2.58
C ARG A 208 -4.08 6.40 3.98
N ALA A 209 -4.97 6.48 4.96
CA ALA A 209 -4.59 6.79 6.34
C ALA A 209 -3.62 5.74 6.93
N ALA A 210 -3.84 4.45 6.65
CA ALA A 210 -2.91 3.39 7.04
C ALA A 210 -1.55 3.53 6.34
N LEU A 211 -1.53 3.92 5.05
CA LEU A 211 -0.28 4.18 4.34
C LEU A 211 0.45 5.43 4.85
N ASN A 212 -0.27 6.45 5.32
CA ASN A 212 0.37 7.60 6.00
C ASN A 212 1.11 7.13 7.26
N ASP A 213 0.52 6.21 8.05
CA ASP A 213 1.19 5.63 9.20
C ASP A 213 2.46 4.84 8.80
N VAL A 214 2.39 4.04 7.72
CA VAL A 214 3.58 3.36 7.15
C VAL A 214 4.65 4.37 6.74
N SER A 215 4.28 5.43 6.03
CA SER A 215 5.19 6.50 5.61
C SER A 215 5.87 7.16 6.81
N ASP A 216 5.07 7.53 7.79
CA ASP A 216 5.51 8.27 8.96
C ASP A 216 6.41 7.45 9.89
N ARG A 217 6.10 6.17 10.09
CA ARG A 217 6.84 5.30 11.03
C ARG A 217 8.03 4.60 10.40
N PHE A 218 7.90 4.13 9.17
CA PHE A 218 8.88 3.22 8.58
C PHE A 218 9.75 3.84 7.49
N LEU A 219 9.23 4.79 6.71
CA LEU A 219 9.99 5.35 5.59
C LEU A 219 10.66 6.69 5.91
N PHE A 220 9.99 7.53 6.67
CA PHE A 220 10.47 8.87 7.00
C PHE A 220 10.40 9.18 8.50
N PRO A 221 10.95 8.33 9.38
CA PRO A 221 10.77 8.43 10.84
C PRO A 221 11.33 9.74 11.45
N GLY A 222 12.26 10.40 10.77
CA GLY A 222 12.91 11.63 11.28
C GLY A 222 12.32 12.93 10.74
N ARG A 223 11.22 12.91 9.98
CA ARG A 223 10.57 14.14 9.52
C ARG A 223 9.63 14.67 10.60
N GLU A 224 9.81 15.93 10.97
CA GLU A 224 8.89 16.67 11.84
C GLU A 224 8.19 17.74 11.00
N SER A 225 6.86 17.59 10.81
CA SER A 225 6.02 18.62 10.24
C SER A 225 4.80 18.85 11.14
N PRO A 226 4.24 20.08 11.21
CA PRO A 226 3.01 20.35 11.98
C PRO A 226 1.85 19.45 11.52
N ASP A 227 1.73 19.23 10.21
CA ASP A 227 0.67 18.41 9.63
C ASP A 227 0.82 16.93 10.02
N ARG A 228 2.05 16.45 10.13
CA ARG A 228 2.34 15.10 10.62
C ARG A 228 1.94 14.94 12.08
N LEU A 229 2.28 15.90 12.93
CA LEU A 229 1.86 15.89 14.34
C LEU A 229 0.34 15.85 14.46
N LEU A 230 -0.38 16.63 13.64
CA LEU A 230 -1.84 16.61 13.59
C LEU A 230 -2.39 15.26 13.13
N ARG A 231 -1.81 14.64 12.10
CA ARG A 231 -2.19 13.30 11.65
C ARG A 231 -1.99 12.26 12.74
N THR A 232 -0.84 12.28 13.41
CA THR A 232 -0.52 11.34 14.49
C THR A 232 -1.49 11.50 15.66
N VAL A 233 -1.77 12.71 16.11
CA VAL A 233 -2.74 12.98 17.18
C VAL A 233 -4.15 12.55 16.76
N THR A 234 -4.55 12.86 15.53
CA THR A 234 -5.87 12.47 15.01
C THR A 234 -5.99 10.95 14.87
N ALA A 235 -4.94 10.28 14.46
CA ALA A 235 -4.87 8.82 14.42
C ALA A 235 -5.02 8.25 15.84
N ASP A 236 -4.24 8.70 16.81
CA ASP A 236 -4.30 8.24 18.19
C ASP A 236 -5.68 8.45 18.83
N VAL A 237 -6.34 9.57 18.53
CA VAL A 237 -7.73 9.83 18.99
C VAL A 237 -8.70 8.84 18.37
N ARG A 238 -8.63 8.59 17.08
CA ARG A 238 -9.48 7.57 16.41
C ARG A 238 -9.30 6.18 16.99
N TRP A 239 -8.08 5.81 17.34
CA TRP A 239 -7.75 4.51 17.94
C TRP A 239 -8.34 4.31 19.33
N ARG A 240 -8.32 5.35 20.17
CA ARG A 240 -8.83 5.27 21.55
C ARG A 240 -10.35 5.21 21.64
N PHE A 241 -11.07 5.68 20.62
CA PHE A 241 -12.54 5.72 20.60
C PHE A 241 -13.18 4.66 19.69
N ALA A 242 -12.39 3.84 19.00
CA ALA A 242 -12.86 2.74 18.16
C ALA A 242 -12.72 1.35 18.81
N SER A 243 -12.29 1.31 20.09
CA SER A 243 -12.13 0.08 20.89
C SER A 243 -13.36 -0.22 21.72
#